data_e04cd3d91e098441b8ee64e3c6cb9b64
#
_entry.id   e04cd3d91e098441b8ee64e3c6cb9b64
#
_cell.length_a   1.000
_cell.length_b   1.000
_cell.length_c   1.000
_cell.angle_alpha   90.00
_cell.angle_beta   90.00
_cell.angle_gamma   90.00
#
_symmetry.space_group_name_H-M   'P 1'
#
loop_
_entity.id
_entity.type
_entity.pdbx_description
1 polymer ?
#
loop_
_entity_poly.entity_id
_entity_poly.type
_entity_poly.pdbx_seq_one_letter_code
_entity_poly.pdbx_strand_id
1 'polypeptide(L)'
;MRFPLPLLVICLLASTVFAQNGGAQKSPYEEAFSRLEYRSIGPAIMGGRISDVEGVPGDANVVYVASASGGLWKTTNGGITWKPIFERQGTLSLGDIALAPSNPDVVWVGTGESNVRNSVSFGDGVYKSTDAGKTWQHMGLKDPEHISAIVINPQNPDIVYIGALGHAFGPNEERGVFMTTDGGKTWAKTLYIDNQHGVADLEIDPTNPNILYAGMWSFERKPWTHRSGSEKGGVYKSIDGGRTWNKLTNGLPKLMGRIGVRVAPSNPNVVYVIVEAKDGTLYRSDDRGETFRNVSKNTDIVSRGFYYTRVRVDPTNENHIFAVASTLYTSVDGGRTFRSITGRTHIDYHALWLDPKNPKRMWNGQDGGIAVTYDGGESWEAVYNIPLGQFYQVHADNRLPFYNVMGGLQDNGSWTGPSRSREPAGVMNEDWRMVSFGDGFYVINNPDNPDQYLSESQGANMVWTDMSTREQQLVNPWGRGSGGGPATGQKYRFNWNSPIVFSPHEKTMVYLAGNVVFRSPDFGKTWQQISPDLTTNDPEKLKDAGGPIAIENSTAEYHGTIISI
;
A
#
# COMPACT_ATOMS: atom_id res chain seq x y z
N MET A 1 2.78 96.56 -1.61
CA MET A 1 2.81 95.66 -0.48
C MET A 1 2.72 94.24 -0.99
N ARG A 2 3.80 93.51 -1.01
CA ARG A 2 3.88 92.11 -1.45
C ARG A 2 4.01 91.27 -0.22
N PHE A 3 3.11 90.29 0.01
CA PHE A 3 3.25 89.25 1.01
C PHE A 3 3.80 88.00 0.34
N PRO A 4 4.77 87.34 0.93
CA PRO A 4 5.29 86.05 0.41
C PRO A 4 4.43 84.87 0.88
N LEU A 5 4.19 83.89 -0.03
CA LEU A 5 3.60 82.62 0.21
C LEU A 5 4.63 81.70 0.96
N PRO A 6 4.25 80.92 1.96
CA PRO A 6 5.15 79.94 2.54
C PRO A 6 5.12 78.64 1.70
N LEU A 7 6.31 78.17 1.43
CA LEU A 7 6.61 76.88 0.78
C LEU A 7 6.26 75.74 1.73
N LEU A 8 5.30 74.89 1.35
CA LEU A 8 4.95 73.68 2.09
C LEU A 8 5.90 72.57 1.66
N VAL A 9 6.84 72.17 2.50
CA VAL A 9 7.71 71.03 2.31
C VAL A 9 6.97 69.77 2.77
N ILE A 10 6.53 68.94 1.83
CA ILE A 10 5.97 67.63 2.11
C ILE A 10 7.15 66.66 2.30
N CYS A 11 7.43 66.30 3.55
CA CYS A 11 8.31 65.16 3.88
C CYS A 11 7.54 63.85 3.59
N LEU A 12 7.85 63.16 2.48
CA LEU A 12 7.50 61.78 2.27
C LEU A 12 8.35 60.91 3.21
N LEU A 13 7.75 60.49 4.31
CA LEU A 13 8.26 59.37 5.13
C LEU A 13 8.01 58.08 4.36
N ALA A 14 9.05 57.58 3.71
CA ALA A 14 9.06 56.21 3.21
C ALA A 14 9.19 55.27 4.43
N SER A 15 8.06 54.71 4.85
CA SER A 15 8.03 53.58 5.80
C SER A 15 8.55 52.32 5.08
N THR A 16 9.83 52.04 5.27
CA THR A 16 10.37 50.71 4.96
C THR A 16 9.75 49.70 5.93
N VAL A 17 8.73 48.98 5.43
CA VAL A 17 8.26 47.76 6.10
C VAL A 17 9.38 46.74 6.01
N PHE A 18 10.18 46.58 7.05
CA PHE A 18 10.97 45.39 7.24
C PHE A 18 9.98 44.24 7.41
N ALA A 19 9.82 43.40 6.38
CA ALA A 19 9.27 42.09 6.54
C ALA A 19 10.22 41.34 7.52
N GLN A 20 9.86 41.30 8.79
CA GLN A 20 10.42 40.33 9.70
C GLN A 20 10.03 38.95 9.13
N ASN A 21 11.02 38.27 8.54
CA ASN A 21 10.98 36.83 8.40
C ASN A 21 10.91 36.26 9.82
N GLY A 22 9.69 36.12 10.33
CA GLY A 22 9.44 35.40 11.55
C GLY A 22 9.68 33.91 11.26
N GLY A 23 10.94 33.51 11.29
CA GLY A 23 11.27 32.10 11.46
C GLY A 23 10.55 31.65 12.73
N ALA A 24 9.60 30.71 12.58
CA ALA A 24 8.92 30.13 13.72
C ALA A 24 9.99 29.71 14.73
N GLN A 25 9.97 30.29 15.93
CA GLN A 25 10.91 29.97 16.98
C GLN A 25 10.71 28.49 17.31
N LYS A 26 11.73 27.66 17.01
CA LYS A 26 11.67 26.21 17.28
C LYS A 26 11.37 26.03 18.76
N SER A 27 10.49 25.11 19.10
CA SER A 27 10.22 24.81 20.49
C SER A 27 11.48 24.31 21.18
N PRO A 28 11.64 24.49 22.49
CA PRO A 28 12.79 23.93 23.23
C PRO A 28 12.92 22.41 23.06
N TYR A 29 11.81 21.73 22.81
CA TYR A 29 11.78 20.30 22.53
C TYR A 29 12.33 19.98 21.14
N GLU A 30 12.01 20.76 20.10
CA GLU A 30 12.57 20.58 18.76
C GLU A 30 14.09 20.74 18.76
N GLU A 31 14.64 21.70 19.53
CA GLU A 31 16.06 21.85 19.67
C GLU A 31 16.69 20.69 20.44
N ALA A 32 16.07 20.23 21.53
CA ALA A 32 16.55 19.10 22.31
C ALA A 32 16.57 17.79 21.48
N PHE A 33 15.56 17.59 20.62
CA PHE A 33 15.45 16.39 19.78
C PHE A 33 16.20 16.51 18.45
N SER A 34 16.63 17.69 18.03
CA SER A 34 17.30 17.90 16.72
C SER A 34 18.62 17.13 16.56
N ARG A 35 19.21 16.65 17.65
CA ARG A 35 20.45 15.85 17.66
C ARG A 35 20.21 14.36 17.76
N LEU A 36 18.93 13.92 17.87
CA LEU A 36 18.58 12.51 17.88
C LEU A 36 18.41 12.04 16.44
N GLU A 37 19.24 11.11 16.04
CA GLU A 37 19.17 10.50 14.72
C GLU A 37 18.63 9.09 14.84
N TYR A 38 17.71 8.71 13.93
CA TYR A 38 17.28 7.35 13.80
C TYR A 38 18.37 6.50 13.17
N ARG A 39 18.57 5.32 13.72
CA ARG A 39 19.49 4.32 13.20
C ARG A 39 18.68 3.10 12.77
N SER A 40 18.85 2.66 11.51
CA SER A 40 18.28 1.41 11.06
C SER A 40 18.98 0.23 11.74
N ILE A 41 18.19 -0.70 12.25
CA ILE A 41 18.65 -1.98 12.82
C ILE A 41 18.12 -3.18 12.03
N GLY A 42 17.41 -2.95 10.92
CA GLY A 42 16.75 -4.01 10.15
C GLY A 42 15.43 -4.47 10.80
N PRO A 43 14.94 -5.67 10.44
CA PRO A 43 15.52 -6.56 9.44
C PRO A 43 15.33 -6.03 8.01
N ALA A 44 16.26 -6.35 7.11
CA ALA A 44 16.09 -6.14 5.68
C ALA A 44 15.85 -7.45 4.92
N ILE A 45 15.94 -8.58 5.60
CA ILE A 45 15.62 -9.91 5.06
C ILE A 45 14.14 -10.09 4.73
N MET A 46 13.29 -9.31 5.37
CA MET A 46 11.87 -9.17 5.06
C MET A 46 11.62 -7.78 4.51
N GLY A 47 11.06 -7.70 3.31
CA GLY A 47 10.49 -6.47 2.80
C GLY A 47 9.16 -6.15 3.49
N GLY A 48 8.53 -5.06 3.06
CA GLY A 48 7.15 -4.72 3.41
C GLY A 48 6.35 -4.56 2.13
N ARG A 49 5.06 -4.26 2.26
CA ARG A 49 4.17 -4.09 1.12
C ARG A 49 4.63 -2.97 0.19
N ILE A 50 4.75 -3.32 -1.09
CA ILE A 50 5.15 -2.41 -2.16
C ILE A 50 3.91 -2.02 -2.96
N SER A 51 3.63 -0.74 -3.02
CA SER A 51 2.49 -0.20 -3.77
C SER A 51 2.79 -0.11 -5.25
N ASP A 52 4.01 0.31 -5.62
CA ASP A 52 4.41 0.45 -7.01
C ASP A 52 5.92 0.39 -7.21
N VAL A 53 6.34 0.06 -8.45
CA VAL A 53 7.74 -0.03 -8.88
C VAL A 53 7.87 0.59 -10.26
N GLU A 54 8.81 1.53 -10.41
CA GLU A 54 9.12 2.17 -11.69
C GLU A 54 10.61 2.16 -12.00
N GLY A 55 10.97 1.73 -13.21
CA GLY A 55 12.33 1.76 -13.72
C GLY A 55 12.50 2.79 -14.83
N VAL A 56 13.74 3.23 -15.05
CA VAL A 56 14.06 4.05 -16.22
C VAL A 56 14.16 3.14 -17.46
N PRO A 57 13.36 3.37 -18.52
CA PRO A 57 13.34 2.52 -19.69
C PRO A 57 14.70 2.34 -20.36
N GLY A 58 15.20 1.09 -20.41
CA GLY A 58 16.50 0.72 -20.97
C GLY A 58 17.71 0.97 -20.05
N ASP A 59 17.52 1.55 -18.87
CA ASP A 59 18.57 1.64 -17.85
C ASP A 59 18.34 0.56 -16.79
N ALA A 60 19.25 -0.42 -16.75
CA ALA A 60 19.16 -1.51 -15.77
C ALA A 60 19.50 -1.08 -14.34
N ASN A 61 20.11 0.10 -14.16
CA ASN A 61 20.63 0.53 -12.88
C ASN A 61 19.63 1.33 -12.05
N VAL A 62 18.72 2.06 -12.70
CA VAL A 62 17.85 3.02 -12.00
C VAL A 62 16.45 2.46 -11.86
N VAL A 63 16.04 2.23 -10.59
CA VAL A 63 14.70 1.77 -10.21
C VAL A 63 14.26 2.50 -8.96
N TYR A 64 12.98 2.82 -8.92
CA TYR A 64 12.27 3.42 -7.79
C TYR A 64 11.27 2.42 -7.24
N VAL A 65 11.16 2.36 -5.91
CA VAL A 65 10.25 1.46 -5.19
C VAL A 65 9.42 2.29 -4.22
N ALA A 66 8.12 2.35 -4.46
CA ALA A 66 7.15 2.99 -3.59
C ALA A 66 6.56 1.96 -2.62
N SER A 67 6.72 2.17 -1.33
CA SER A 67 6.15 1.29 -0.31
C SER A 67 4.85 1.84 0.25
N ALA A 68 3.99 0.94 0.73
CA ALA A 68 2.71 1.29 1.34
C ALA A 68 2.84 2.20 2.58
N SER A 69 3.95 2.08 3.33
CA SER A 69 4.15 2.85 4.57
C SER A 69 5.62 3.13 4.92
N GLY A 70 6.56 2.85 4.03
CA GLY A 70 8.02 3.04 4.25
C GLY A 70 8.68 4.04 3.29
N GLY A 71 7.90 4.88 2.63
CA GLY A 71 8.38 5.92 1.71
C GLY A 71 8.88 5.41 0.36
N LEU A 72 9.67 6.23 -0.30
CA LEU A 72 10.23 5.95 -1.64
C LEU A 72 11.71 5.62 -1.55
N TRP A 73 12.08 4.52 -2.19
CA TRP A 73 13.45 4.04 -2.27
C TRP A 73 13.95 4.06 -3.69
N LYS A 74 15.23 4.34 -3.88
CA LYS A 74 15.89 4.40 -5.18
C LYS A 74 17.18 3.61 -5.18
N THR A 75 17.39 2.82 -6.24
CA THR A 75 18.71 2.29 -6.61
C THR A 75 19.24 3.00 -7.85
N THR A 76 20.57 3.07 -7.97
CA THR A 76 21.28 3.54 -9.16
C THR A 76 22.35 2.54 -9.61
N ASN A 77 22.26 1.31 -9.12
CA ASN A 77 23.20 0.22 -9.43
C ASN A 77 22.50 -1.14 -9.50
N GLY A 78 21.26 -1.16 -10.02
CA GLY A 78 20.53 -2.39 -10.29
C GLY A 78 20.07 -3.16 -9.07
N GLY A 79 19.85 -2.48 -7.92
CA GLY A 79 19.37 -3.12 -6.69
C GLY A 79 20.48 -3.56 -5.73
N ILE A 80 21.78 -3.33 -6.05
CA ILE A 80 22.88 -3.65 -5.15
C ILE A 80 22.80 -2.80 -3.87
N THR A 81 22.46 -1.51 -4.00
CA THR A 81 22.22 -0.61 -2.86
C THR A 81 20.98 0.22 -3.09
N TRP A 82 20.29 0.55 -2.00
CA TRP A 82 19.08 1.35 -1.98
C TRP A 82 19.23 2.54 -1.05
N LYS A 83 18.64 3.66 -1.44
CA LYS A 83 18.60 4.88 -0.63
C LYS A 83 17.16 5.33 -0.47
N PRO A 84 16.71 5.64 0.76
CA PRO A 84 15.46 6.35 0.96
C PRO A 84 15.61 7.77 0.42
N ILE A 85 14.62 8.26 -0.30
CA ILE A 85 14.64 9.58 -0.94
C ILE A 85 13.39 10.41 -0.66
N PHE A 86 12.51 9.95 0.25
CA PHE A 86 11.24 10.61 0.55
C PHE A 86 10.95 10.76 2.05
N GLU A 87 11.88 10.40 2.91
CA GLU A 87 11.72 10.30 4.36
C GLU A 87 11.48 11.64 5.09
N ARG A 88 11.65 12.77 4.39
CA ARG A 88 11.43 14.12 4.94
C ARG A 88 10.12 14.75 4.51
N GLN A 89 9.25 14.00 3.84
CA GLN A 89 7.95 14.49 3.39
C GLN A 89 6.87 14.28 4.45
N GLY A 90 5.67 14.81 4.21
CA GLY A 90 4.58 14.80 5.19
C GLY A 90 4.02 13.40 5.51
N THR A 91 4.19 12.45 4.61
CA THR A 91 3.77 11.06 4.77
C THR A 91 4.75 10.10 4.11
N LEU A 92 4.79 8.86 4.61
CA LEU A 92 5.55 7.76 4.01
C LEU A 92 4.63 6.71 3.34
N SER A 93 3.32 6.94 3.35
CA SER A 93 2.36 6.09 2.65
C SER A 93 2.28 6.50 1.19
N LEU A 94 2.62 5.59 0.27
CA LEU A 94 2.65 5.87 -1.16
C LEU A 94 1.65 4.98 -1.90
N GLY A 95 0.97 5.56 -2.90
CA GLY A 95 -0.01 4.86 -3.73
C GLY A 95 0.52 4.53 -5.12
N ASP A 96 1.18 5.50 -5.75
CA ASP A 96 1.66 5.35 -7.12
C ASP A 96 2.87 6.25 -7.40
N ILE A 97 3.69 5.87 -8.38
CA ILE A 97 4.85 6.65 -8.83
C ILE A 97 4.89 6.66 -10.36
N ALA A 98 5.23 7.80 -10.96
CA ALA A 98 5.40 7.93 -12.40
C ALA A 98 6.65 8.73 -12.77
N LEU A 99 7.37 8.23 -13.77
CA LEU A 99 8.47 8.96 -14.41
C LEU A 99 7.96 9.58 -15.72
N ALA A 100 8.33 10.85 -15.97
CA ALA A 100 7.98 11.47 -17.24
C ALA A 100 8.71 10.78 -18.40
N PRO A 101 7.98 10.22 -19.40
CA PRO A 101 8.60 9.49 -20.50
C PRO A 101 9.63 10.31 -21.31
N SER A 102 9.42 11.63 -21.39
CA SER A 102 10.30 12.56 -22.09
C SER A 102 11.53 13.01 -21.27
N ASN A 103 11.47 12.87 -19.94
CA ASN A 103 12.54 13.26 -19.02
C ASN A 103 12.45 12.49 -17.71
N PRO A 104 13.21 11.41 -17.50
CA PRO A 104 13.13 10.57 -16.29
C PRO A 104 13.62 11.27 -15.00
N ASP A 105 14.21 12.47 -15.09
CA ASP A 105 14.51 13.28 -13.91
C ASP A 105 13.25 13.92 -13.31
N VAL A 106 12.15 13.98 -14.07
CA VAL A 106 10.84 14.42 -13.58
C VAL A 106 10.10 13.21 -13.04
N VAL A 107 9.95 13.18 -11.73
CA VAL A 107 9.30 12.11 -10.96
C VAL A 107 8.10 12.66 -10.22
N TRP A 108 6.98 11.96 -10.32
CA TRP A 108 5.77 12.26 -9.55
C TRP A 108 5.48 11.13 -8.57
N VAL A 109 5.00 11.49 -7.39
CA VAL A 109 4.58 10.56 -6.34
C VAL A 109 3.19 10.93 -5.87
N GLY A 110 2.29 9.97 -5.92
CA GLY A 110 0.98 10.01 -5.29
C GLY A 110 1.03 9.34 -3.93
N THR A 111 0.60 10.06 -2.90
CA THR A 111 0.64 9.53 -1.54
C THR A 111 -0.66 8.87 -1.14
N GLY A 112 -0.61 8.05 -0.08
CA GLY A 112 -1.72 7.23 0.39
C GLY A 112 -1.90 5.95 -0.40
N GLU A 113 -1.69 4.82 0.25
CA GLU A 113 -1.81 3.50 -0.36
C GLU A 113 -3.21 3.27 -0.94
N SER A 114 -3.29 2.89 -2.22
CA SER A 114 -4.56 2.63 -2.93
C SER A 114 -5.01 1.16 -2.90
N ASN A 115 -4.19 0.27 -2.33
CA ASN A 115 -4.54 -1.14 -2.11
C ASN A 115 -5.22 -1.26 -0.75
N VAL A 116 -6.51 -0.93 -0.73
CA VAL A 116 -7.26 -0.69 0.50
C VAL A 116 -7.50 -1.96 1.31
N ARG A 117 -6.92 -1.99 2.51
CA ARG A 117 -7.19 -3.01 3.54
C ARG A 117 -7.53 -2.32 4.87
N ASN A 118 -7.65 -3.15 5.95
CA ASN A 118 -7.95 -2.66 7.30
C ASN A 118 -6.84 -1.78 7.91
N SER A 119 -5.60 -1.94 7.45
CA SER A 119 -4.41 -1.20 7.94
C SER A 119 -3.85 -0.21 6.93
N VAL A 120 -4.65 0.26 5.98
CA VAL A 120 -4.22 1.23 4.97
C VAL A 120 -3.95 2.59 5.61
N SER A 121 -2.82 3.21 5.25
CA SER A 121 -2.45 4.54 5.69
C SER A 121 -2.75 5.56 4.60
N PHE A 122 -3.26 6.71 5.01
CA PHE A 122 -3.58 7.82 4.09
C PHE A 122 -2.35 8.68 3.78
N GLY A 123 -2.44 9.37 2.65
CA GLY A 123 -1.46 10.34 2.18
C GLY A 123 -1.88 11.77 2.46
N ASP A 124 -1.13 12.69 1.87
CA ASP A 124 -1.37 14.13 1.96
C ASP A 124 -1.32 14.84 0.59
N GLY A 125 -1.49 14.08 -0.50
CA GLY A 125 -1.57 14.60 -1.86
C GLY A 125 -0.46 14.12 -2.78
N VAL A 126 -0.03 14.98 -3.69
CA VAL A 126 0.96 14.64 -4.72
C VAL A 126 2.23 15.47 -4.58
N TYR A 127 3.36 14.85 -4.94
CA TYR A 127 4.69 15.47 -4.93
C TYR A 127 5.35 15.34 -6.29
N LYS A 128 6.19 16.32 -6.62
CA LYS A 128 6.99 16.37 -7.85
C LYS A 128 8.46 16.59 -7.52
N SER A 129 9.33 15.85 -8.18
CA SER A 129 10.76 16.11 -8.28
C SER A 129 11.11 16.45 -9.73
N THR A 130 12.11 17.31 -9.93
CA THR A 130 12.68 17.61 -11.25
C THR A 130 14.18 17.32 -11.31
N ASP A 131 14.68 16.61 -10.31
CA ASP A 131 16.10 16.28 -10.12
C ASP A 131 16.31 14.80 -9.73
N ALA A 132 15.44 13.93 -10.28
CA ALA A 132 15.48 12.49 -10.08
C ALA A 132 15.31 12.06 -8.60
N GLY A 133 14.49 12.80 -7.84
CA GLY A 133 14.15 12.48 -6.45
C GLY A 133 15.11 13.03 -5.40
N LYS A 134 16.02 13.95 -5.75
CA LYS A 134 16.91 14.59 -4.77
C LYS A 134 16.16 15.62 -3.92
N THR A 135 15.23 16.35 -4.54
CA THR A 135 14.33 17.31 -3.86
C THR A 135 12.89 17.09 -4.29
N TRP A 136 11.95 17.45 -3.42
CA TRP A 136 10.53 17.24 -3.63
C TRP A 136 9.74 18.52 -3.34
N GLN A 137 8.74 18.79 -4.19
CA GLN A 137 7.78 19.86 -4.03
C GLN A 137 6.38 19.26 -3.89
N HIS A 138 5.65 19.66 -2.84
CA HIS A 138 4.24 19.30 -2.69
C HIS A 138 3.39 20.07 -3.69
N MET A 139 2.56 19.35 -4.47
CA MET A 139 1.80 19.87 -5.58
C MET A 139 0.27 19.95 -5.33
N GLY A 140 -0.15 19.83 -4.08
CA GLY A 140 -1.57 19.91 -3.70
C GLY A 140 -2.28 18.56 -3.63
N LEU A 141 -3.62 18.57 -3.75
CA LEU A 141 -4.51 17.41 -3.66
C LEU A 141 -4.40 16.67 -2.32
N LYS A 142 -4.48 17.39 -1.19
CA LYS A 142 -4.33 16.82 0.16
C LYS A 142 -5.52 15.96 0.59
N ASP A 143 -6.73 16.37 0.28
CA ASP A 143 -7.96 15.76 0.76
C ASP A 143 -8.30 14.39 0.16
N PRO A 144 -7.87 14.01 -1.06
CA PRO A 144 -8.10 12.67 -1.59
C PRO A 144 -7.62 11.51 -0.71
N GLU A 145 -6.66 11.69 0.16
CA GLU A 145 -6.04 10.69 1.04
C GLU A 145 -5.34 9.52 0.30
N HIS A 146 -5.91 9.03 -0.82
CA HIS A 146 -5.35 7.89 -1.56
C HIS A 146 -5.28 8.20 -3.06
N ILE A 147 -4.05 8.24 -3.59
CA ILE A 147 -3.77 8.41 -5.01
C ILE A 147 -3.46 7.05 -5.62
N SER A 148 -4.30 6.60 -6.53
CA SER A 148 -4.23 5.24 -7.11
C SER A 148 -3.45 5.15 -8.42
N ALA A 149 -3.33 6.27 -9.14
CA ALA A 149 -2.67 6.31 -10.43
C ALA A 149 -2.17 7.71 -10.79
N ILE A 150 -1.02 7.78 -11.43
CA ILE A 150 -0.45 8.98 -12.02
C ILE A 150 -0.11 8.69 -13.47
N VAL A 151 -0.62 9.50 -14.37
CA VAL A 151 -0.34 9.38 -15.80
C VAL A 151 0.20 10.69 -16.33
N ILE A 152 1.39 10.63 -16.94
CA ILE A 152 2.08 11.79 -17.52
C ILE A 152 1.95 11.72 -19.03
N ASN A 153 1.55 12.81 -19.65
CA ASN A 153 1.48 12.90 -21.10
C ASN A 153 2.87 12.68 -21.70
N PRO A 154 3.06 11.68 -22.59
CA PRO A 154 4.36 11.32 -23.11
C PRO A 154 5.03 12.42 -23.97
N GLN A 155 4.24 13.38 -24.48
CA GLN A 155 4.70 14.48 -25.33
C GLN A 155 4.92 15.79 -24.56
N ASN A 156 4.28 15.93 -23.37
CA ASN A 156 4.39 17.14 -22.56
C ASN A 156 4.33 16.80 -21.07
N PRO A 157 5.46 16.86 -20.32
CA PRO A 157 5.52 16.48 -18.91
C PRO A 157 4.80 17.45 -17.97
N ASP A 158 4.31 18.59 -18.45
CA ASP A 158 3.49 19.52 -17.69
C ASP A 158 2.00 19.15 -17.70
N ILE A 159 1.59 18.21 -18.56
CA ILE A 159 0.24 17.65 -18.56
C ILE A 159 0.26 16.33 -17.80
N VAL A 160 -0.40 16.31 -16.64
CA VAL A 160 -0.45 15.15 -15.73
C VAL A 160 -1.87 14.91 -15.28
N TYR A 161 -2.23 13.65 -15.17
CA TYR A 161 -3.51 13.17 -14.67
C TYR A 161 -3.30 12.38 -13.40
N ILE A 162 -4.12 12.68 -12.39
CA ILE A 162 -4.09 12.01 -11.09
C ILE A 162 -5.40 11.28 -10.89
N GLY A 163 -5.33 9.99 -10.66
CA GLY A 163 -6.44 9.17 -10.22
C GLY A 163 -6.55 9.19 -8.69
N ALA A 164 -7.57 9.87 -8.18
CA ALA A 164 -7.86 9.93 -6.75
C ALA A 164 -8.94 8.92 -6.38
N LEU A 165 -8.57 7.93 -5.52
CA LEU A 165 -9.52 6.98 -4.96
C LEU A 165 -10.43 7.66 -3.93
N GLY A 166 -9.91 8.61 -3.17
CA GLY A 166 -10.60 9.27 -2.06
C GLY A 166 -10.50 8.48 -0.76
N HIS A 167 -11.24 8.89 0.26
CA HIS A 167 -11.19 8.28 1.59
C HIS A 167 -11.64 6.81 1.57
N ALA A 168 -10.85 5.93 2.17
CA ALA A 168 -11.18 4.50 2.26
C ALA A 168 -12.26 4.23 3.31
N PHE A 169 -12.34 5.06 4.37
CA PHE A 169 -13.20 4.84 5.53
C PHE A 169 -14.47 5.70 5.54
N GLY A 170 -14.74 6.42 4.47
CA GLY A 170 -15.96 7.23 4.34
C GLY A 170 -16.07 7.95 3.00
N PRO A 171 -17.20 8.61 2.74
CA PRO A 171 -17.38 9.42 1.54
C PRO A 171 -16.58 10.72 1.63
N ASN A 172 -16.11 11.22 0.47
CA ASN A 172 -15.53 12.56 0.33
C ASN A 172 -15.72 13.09 -1.09
N GLU A 173 -15.68 14.42 -1.26
CA GLU A 173 -15.91 15.06 -2.55
C GLU A 173 -14.66 15.06 -3.44
N GLU A 174 -13.46 14.92 -2.88
CA GLU A 174 -12.19 14.99 -3.61
C GLU A 174 -11.78 13.60 -4.16
N ARG A 175 -12.66 13.05 -5.00
CA ARG A 175 -12.49 11.77 -5.74
C ARG A 175 -12.55 12.01 -7.24
N GLY A 176 -11.99 11.12 -8.03
CA GLY A 176 -12.07 11.14 -9.48
C GLY A 176 -10.75 11.49 -10.16
N VAL A 177 -10.82 11.96 -11.40
CA VAL A 177 -9.64 12.34 -12.17
C VAL A 177 -9.39 13.83 -12.04
N PHE A 178 -8.17 14.17 -11.62
CA PHE A 178 -7.66 15.53 -11.62
C PHE A 178 -6.63 15.70 -12.73
N MET A 179 -6.67 16.83 -13.42
CA MET A 179 -5.77 17.16 -14.52
C MET A 179 -5.05 18.47 -14.25
N THR A 180 -3.77 18.53 -14.55
CA THR A 180 -2.99 19.76 -14.66
C THR A 180 -2.47 19.93 -16.09
N THR A 181 -2.27 21.16 -16.51
CA THR A 181 -1.61 21.52 -17.78
C THR A 181 -0.44 22.50 -17.59
N ASP A 182 -0.10 22.76 -16.33
CA ASP A 182 0.92 23.73 -15.92
C ASP A 182 1.97 23.13 -14.96
N GLY A 183 2.13 21.80 -15.03
CA GLY A 183 3.10 21.07 -14.23
C GLY A 183 2.75 20.95 -12.76
N GLY A 184 1.45 20.99 -12.42
CA GLY A 184 0.92 20.77 -11.08
C GLY A 184 0.68 22.04 -10.26
N LYS A 185 0.79 23.23 -10.87
CA LYS A 185 0.50 24.48 -10.16
C LYS A 185 -1.00 24.67 -9.93
N THR A 186 -1.83 24.22 -10.88
CA THR A 186 -3.28 24.21 -10.78
C THR A 186 -3.87 22.85 -11.19
N TRP A 187 -5.02 22.50 -10.63
CA TRP A 187 -5.71 21.24 -10.87
C TRP A 187 -7.18 21.47 -11.24
N ALA A 188 -7.64 20.77 -12.26
CA ALA A 188 -9.06 20.70 -12.64
C ALA A 188 -9.56 19.27 -12.39
N LYS A 189 -10.68 19.13 -11.68
CA LYS A 189 -11.38 17.84 -11.54
C LYS A 189 -12.18 17.59 -12.80
N THR A 190 -11.75 16.66 -13.65
CA THR A 190 -12.32 16.44 -14.99
C THR A 190 -13.25 15.24 -15.08
N LEU A 191 -13.13 14.27 -14.16
CA LEU A 191 -14.09 13.18 -14.00
C LEU A 191 -14.49 13.06 -12.53
N TYR A 192 -15.77 13.19 -12.28
CA TYR A 192 -16.37 13.01 -10.95
C TYR A 192 -17.74 12.37 -11.10
N ILE A 193 -18.06 11.35 -10.34
CA ILE A 193 -19.36 10.69 -10.33
C ILE A 193 -20.17 11.14 -9.11
N ASP A 194 -19.67 10.86 -7.93
CA ASP A 194 -20.21 11.26 -6.63
C ASP A 194 -19.17 11.01 -5.52
N ASN A 195 -19.51 11.30 -4.28
CA ASN A 195 -18.62 11.19 -3.13
C ASN A 195 -18.29 9.75 -2.68
N GLN A 196 -18.67 8.73 -3.46
CA GLN A 196 -18.40 7.32 -3.18
C GLN A 196 -17.57 6.63 -4.27
N HIS A 197 -17.37 7.27 -5.44
CA HIS A 197 -16.66 6.69 -6.57
C HIS A 197 -15.34 7.41 -6.81
N GLY A 198 -14.24 6.70 -6.64
CA GLY A 198 -12.90 7.18 -6.98
C GLY A 198 -12.29 6.40 -8.14
N VAL A 199 -11.07 6.73 -8.48
CA VAL A 199 -10.29 6.05 -9.52
C VAL A 199 -9.57 4.86 -8.90
N ALA A 200 -9.69 3.67 -9.52
CA ALA A 200 -8.89 2.51 -9.19
C ALA A 200 -7.63 2.41 -10.08
N ASP A 201 -7.77 2.80 -11.35
CA ASP A 201 -6.68 2.76 -12.33
C ASP A 201 -6.92 3.81 -13.44
N LEU A 202 -5.84 4.31 -14.05
CA LEU A 202 -5.86 5.33 -15.07
C LEU A 202 -4.82 5.00 -16.13
N GLU A 203 -5.16 5.15 -17.43
CA GLU A 203 -4.29 4.81 -18.54
C GLU A 203 -4.39 5.84 -19.65
N ILE A 204 -3.27 6.08 -20.34
CA ILE A 204 -3.20 6.93 -21.54
C ILE A 204 -2.77 6.10 -22.75
N ASP A 205 -3.37 6.33 -23.90
CA ASP A 205 -2.88 5.74 -25.15
C ASP A 205 -1.48 6.31 -25.47
N PRO A 206 -0.43 5.47 -25.49
CA PRO A 206 0.95 5.95 -25.67
C PRO A 206 1.22 6.56 -27.04
N THR A 207 0.34 6.32 -28.02
CA THR A 207 0.44 6.86 -29.38
C THR A 207 -0.45 8.06 -29.63
N ASN A 208 -1.51 8.22 -28.82
CA ASN A 208 -2.44 9.35 -28.92
C ASN A 208 -2.85 9.84 -27.52
N PRO A 209 -2.16 10.83 -26.96
CA PRO A 209 -2.41 11.31 -25.60
C PRO A 209 -3.76 12.01 -25.39
N ASN A 210 -4.58 12.18 -26.44
CA ASN A 210 -5.97 12.61 -26.30
C ASN A 210 -6.89 11.48 -25.84
N ILE A 211 -6.45 10.21 -25.95
CA ILE A 211 -7.25 9.07 -25.52
C ILE A 211 -6.78 8.59 -24.14
N LEU A 212 -7.69 8.61 -23.18
CA LEU A 212 -7.46 8.11 -21.82
C LEU A 212 -8.59 7.19 -21.39
N TYR A 213 -8.28 6.32 -20.44
CA TYR A 213 -9.22 5.41 -19.80
C TYR A 213 -9.10 5.52 -18.30
N ALA A 214 -10.23 5.54 -17.58
CA ALA A 214 -10.29 5.56 -16.12
C ALA A 214 -11.21 4.45 -15.62
N GLY A 215 -10.71 3.64 -14.70
CA GLY A 215 -11.50 2.66 -13.95
C GLY A 215 -12.09 3.31 -12.70
N MET A 216 -13.39 3.62 -12.75
CA MET A 216 -14.10 4.24 -11.62
C MET A 216 -14.69 3.19 -10.70
N TRP A 217 -14.34 3.25 -9.43
CA TRP A 217 -14.64 2.25 -8.42
C TRP A 217 -15.30 2.85 -7.19
N SER A 218 -16.34 2.19 -6.68
CA SER A 218 -16.93 2.50 -5.38
C SER A 218 -16.37 1.56 -4.33
N PHE A 219 -15.67 2.12 -3.36
CA PHE A 219 -15.14 1.40 -2.21
C PHE A 219 -15.38 2.19 -0.92
N GLU A 220 -15.75 1.46 0.13
CA GLU A 220 -15.83 1.98 1.49
C GLU A 220 -15.54 0.85 2.47
N ARG A 221 -14.74 1.12 3.49
CA ARG A 221 -14.44 0.19 4.56
C ARG A 221 -14.99 0.68 5.90
N LYS A 222 -15.51 -0.26 6.67
CA LYS A 222 -15.91 -0.08 8.08
C LYS A 222 -15.21 -1.14 8.93
N PRO A 223 -15.12 -0.98 10.26
CA PRO A 223 -14.47 -1.98 11.10
C PRO A 223 -15.06 -3.39 11.03
N TRP A 224 -16.29 -3.54 10.54
CA TRP A 224 -17.00 -4.82 10.48
C TRP A 224 -17.36 -5.28 9.07
N THR A 225 -17.09 -4.49 8.05
CA THR A 225 -17.43 -4.83 6.66
C THR A 225 -16.72 -3.90 5.69
N HIS A 226 -16.78 -4.25 4.42
CA HIS A 226 -16.42 -3.35 3.34
C HIS A 226 -17.42 -3.49 2.20
N ARG A 227 -17.48 -2.48 1.34
CA ARG A 227 -18.23 -2.51 0.11
C ARG A 227 -17.28 -2.32 -1.06
N SER A 228 -17.34 -3.22 -2.04
CA SER A 228 -16.59 -3.12 -3.29
C SER A 228 -17.55 -3.27 -4.46
N GLY A 229 -17.67 -2.19 -5.26
CA GLY A 229 -18.42 -2.19 -6.51
C GLY A 229 -19.77 -1.51 -6.48
N SER A 230 -20.18 -1.05 -7.65
CA SER A 230 -21.49 -0.45 -7.93
C SER A 230 -21.80 -0.47 -9.43
N GLU A 231 -23.07 -0.24 -9.80
CA GLU A 231 -23.48 -0.07 -11.20
C GLU A 231 -23.10 1.32 -11.77
N LYS A 232 -22.85 2.32 -10.94
CA LYS A 232 -22.38 3.64 -11.39
C LYS A 232 -20.89 3.63 -11.74
N GLY A 233 -20.08 2.80 -11.06
CA GLY A 233 -18.69 2.55 -11.40
C GLY A 233 -18.55 1.98 -12.82
N GLY A 234 -17.33 1.81 -13.28
CA GLY A 234 -17.04 1.25 -14.59
C GLY A 234 -15.85 1.91 -15.29
N VAL A 235 -15.66 1.54 -16.54
CA VAL A 235 -14.60 2.13 -17.38
C VAL A 235 -15.15 3.37 -18.08
N TYR A 236 -14.40 4.46 -18.00
CA TYR A 236 -14.69 5.72 -18.67
C TYR A 236 -13.56 6.03 -19.66
N LYS A 237 -13.92 6.57 -20.82
CA LYS A 237 -13.00 6.95 -21.91
C LYS A 237 -13.11 8.43 -22.18
N SER A 238 -11.97 9.07 -22.34
CA SER A 238 -11.84 10.42 -22.93
C SER A 238 -11.19 10.31 -24.31
N ILE A 239 -11.56 11.23 -25.23
CA ILE A 239 -10.95 11.37 -26.56
C ILE A 239 -10.46 12.80 -26.83
N ASP A 240 -10.48 13.64 -25.81
CA ASP A 240 -10.16 15.07 -25.88
C ASP A 240 -9.08 15.50 -24.87
N GLY A 241 -8.22 14.55 -24.49
CA GLY A 241 -7.15 14.80 -23.54
C GLY A 241 -7.64 14.94 -22.11
N GLY A 242 -8.62 14.14 -21.71
CA GLY A 242 -9.12 14.07 -20.34
C GLY A 242 -10.06 15.21 -19.93
N ARG A 243 -10.56 16.01 -20.86
CA ARG A 243 -11.48 17.13 -20.56
C ARG A 243 -12.90 16.64 -20.36
N THR A 244 -13.34 15.69 -21.19
CA THR A 244 -14.66 15.06 -21.07
C THR A 244 -14.54 13.53 -21.08
N TRP A 245 -15.50 12.84 -20.46
CA TRP A 245 -15.45 11.41 -20.25
C TRP A 245 -16.81 10.76 -20.53
N ASN A 246 -16.78 9.63 -21.23
CA ASN A 246 -17.96 8.82 -21.52
C ASN A 246 -17.78 7.42 -20.92
N LYS A 247 -18.83 6.93 -20.25
CA LYS A 247 -18.83 5.57 -19.70
C LYS A 247 -18.94 4.56 -20.83
N LEU A 248 -18.06 3.56 -20.80
CA LEU A 248 -18.09 2.43 -21.71
C LEU A 248 -18.99 1.31 -21.12
N THR A 249 -19.94 0.84 -21.91
CA THR A 249 -20.92 -0.17 -21.46
C THR A 249 -21.02 -1.37 -22.39
N ASN A 250 -20.55 -1.23 -23.63
CA ASN A 250 -20.74 -2.24 -24.66
C ASN A 250 -19.85 -3.47 -24.42
N GLY A 251 -20.44 -4.56 -23.97
CA GLY A 251 -19.77 -5.82 -23.67
C GLY A 251 -19.11 -5.90 -22.27
N LEU A 252 -19.21 -4.85 -21.44
CA LEU A 252 -18.75 -4.85 -20.06
C LEU A 252 -19.89 -5.17 -19.07
N PRO A 253 -19.59 -5.73 -17.87
CA PRO A 253 -20.60 -6.00 -16.85
C PRO A 253 -21.22 -4.71 -16.31
N LYS A 254 -22.47 -4.78 -15.84
CA LYS A 254 -23.14 -3.64 -15.21
C LYS A 254 -22.60 -3.34 -13.83
N LEU A 255 -22.42 -4.39 -13.01
CA LEU A 255 -21.90 -4.30 -11.65
C LEU A 255 -20.40 -4.62 -11.67
N MET A 256 -19.58 -3.63 -11.36
CA MET A 256 -18.13 -3.72 -11.36
C MET A 256 -17.56 -3.28 -10.01
N GLY A 257 -16.66 -4.08 -9.47
CA GLY A 257 -15.80 -3.75 -8.34
C GLY A 257 -14.54 -3.02 -8.79
N ARG A 258 -13.38 -3.40 -8.25
CA ARG A 258 -12.11 -2.81 -8.65
C ARG A 258 -11.78 -3.14 -10.10
N ILE A 259 -11.23 -2.16 -10.80
CA ILE A 259 -10.96 -2.22 -12.25
C ILE A 259 -9.50 -1.87 -12.50
N GLY A 260 -8.82 -2.68 -13.31
CA GLY A 260 -7.56 -2.34 -13.97
C GLY A 260 -7.78 -2.18 -15.46
N VAL A 261 -7.18 -1.18 -16.08
CA VAL A 261 -7.26 -0.92 -17.53
C VAL A 261 -5.88 -0.72 -18.12
N ARG A 262 -5.62 -1.34 -19.29
CA ARG A 262 -4.34 -1.14 -20.02
C ARG A 262 -4.55 -1.15 -21.52
N VAL A 263 -3.93 -0.18 -22.18
CA VAL A 263 -3.75 -0.12 -23.63
C VAL A 263 -2.50 -0.93 -24.00
N ALA A 264 -2.59 -1.77 -25.02
CA ALA A 264 -1.43 -2.51 -25.52
C ALA A 264 -0.50 -1.56 -26.30
N PRO A 265 0.77 -1.33 -25.86
CA PRO A 265 1.64 -0.37 -26.52
C PRO A 265 2.00 -0.77 -27.97
N SER A 266 2.07 -2.08 -28.26
CA SER A 266 2.34 -2.61 -29.61
C SER A 266 1.16 -2.42 -30.56
N ASN A 267 -0.07 -2.32 -30.04
CA ASN A 267 -1.29 -2.14 -30.83
C ASN A 267 -2.36 -1.42 -29.99
N PRO A 268 -2.43 -0.08 -30.04
CA PRO A 268 -3.36 0.70 -29.19
C PRO A 268 -4.85 0.49 -29.50
N ASN A 269 -5.21 -0.26 -30.54
CA ASN A 269 -6.59 -0.71 -30.72
C ASN A 269 -7.00 -1.76 -29.67
N VAL A 270 -6.01 -2.46 -29.11
CA VAL A 270 -6.24 -3.48 -28.09
C VAL A 270 -6.20 -2.84 -26.71
N VAL A 271 -7.33 -2.99 -26.00
CA VAL A 271 -7.49 -2.52 -24.61
C VAL A 271 -7.97 -3.67 -23.76
N TYR A 272 -7.29 -3.90 -22.65
CA TYR A 272 -7.69 -4.88 -21.65
C TYR A 272 -8.34 -4.21 -20.45
N VAL A 273 -9.38 -4.85 -19.94
CA VAL A 273 -10.03 -4.50 -18.66
C VAL A 273 -10.09 -5.75 -17.80
N ILE A 274 -9.34 -5.75 -16.70
CA ILE A 274 -9.47 -6.73 -15.62
C ILE A 274 -10.38 -6.16 -14.56
N VAL A 275 -11.33 -6.96 -14.04
CA VAL A 275 -12.37 -6.44 -13.17
C VAL A 275 -12.86 -7.47 -12.15
N GLU A 276 -13.07 -7.02 -10.93
CA GLU A 276 -13.84 -7.75 -9.92
C GLU A 276 -15.31 -7.75 -10.34
N ALA A 277 -15.80 -8.87 -10.87
CA ALA A 277 -17.19 -9.05 -11.32
C ALA A 277 -17.59 -10.52 -11.29
N LYS A 278 -18.91 -10.78 -11.21
CA LYS A 278 -19.46 -12.15 -11.18
C LYS A 278 -19.47 -12.85 -12.54
N ASP A 279 -19.65 -12.08 -13.62
CA ASP A 279 -19.91 -12.61 -14.95
C ASP A 279 -18.66 -12.81 -15.82
N GLY A 280 -17.51 -12.38 -15.33
CA GLY A 280 -16.23 -12.49 -16.03
C GLY A 280 -15.19 -11.58 -15.40
N THR A 281 -13.93 -11.90 -15.62
CA THR A 281 -12.82 -11.25 -14.90
C THR A 281 -11.89 -10.48 -15.81
N LEU A 282 -11.80 -10.86 -17.10
CA LEU A 282 -10.99 -10.18 -18.09
C LEU A 282 -11.76 -9.95 -19.38
N TYR A 283 -11.72 -8.72 -19.84
CA TYR A 283 -12.34 -8.25 -21.08
C TYR A 283 -11.29 -7.66 -21.99
N ARG A 284 -11.49 -7.83 -23.31
CA ARG A 284 -10.62 -7.27 -24.33
C ARG A 284 -11.44 -6.53 -25.38
N SER A 285 -10.98 -5.38 -25.78
CA SER A 285 -11.39 -4.64 -26.97
C SER A 285 -10.31 -4.76 -28.03
N ASP A 286 -10.70 -4.77 -29.29
CA ASP A 286 -9.83 -4.68 -30.46
C ASP A 286 -10.11 -3.40 -31.29
N ASP A 287 -10.94 -2.46 -30.76
CA ASP A 287 -11.41 -1.24 -31.39
C ASP A 287 -11.31 0.00 -30.48
N ARG A 288 -10.25 0.07 -29.66
CA ARG A 288 -10.00 1.17 -28.72
C ARG A 288 -11.11 1.37 -27.68
N GLY A 289 -11.77 0.27 -27.26
CA GLY A 289 -12.78 0.30 -26.22
C GLY A 289 -14.18 0.65 -26.68
N GLU A 290 -14.48 0.65 -27.98
CA GLU A 290 -15.86 0.83 -28.48
C GLU A 290 -16.71 -0.40 -28.17
N THR A 291 -16.10 -1.59 -28.28
CA THR A 291 -16.71 -2.86 -27.90
C THR A 291 -15.76 -3.74 -27.10
N PHE A 292 -16.29 -4.47 -26.13
CA PHE A 292 -15.53 -5.45 -25.34
C PHE A 292 -16.13 -6.84 -25.45
N ARG A 293 -15.28 -7.85 -25.43
CA ARG A 293 -15.66 -9.25 -25.26
C ARG A 293 -14.99 -9.86 -24.03
N ASN A 294 -15.71 -10.69 -23.29
CA ASN A 294 -15.12 -11.47 -22.21
C ASN A 294 -14.13 -12.48 -22.80
N VAL A 295 -12.91 -12.50 -22.30
CA VAL A 295 -11.85 -13.43 -22.72
C VAL A 295 -11.50 -14.44 -21.62
N SER A 296 -11.80 -14.11 -20.35
CA SER A 296 -11.59 -15.03 -19.23
C SER A 296 -12.63 -14.84 -18.13
N LYS A 297 -13.01 -15.97 -17.50
CA LYS A 297 -13.82 -16.03 -16.28
C LYS A 297 -13.01 -16.60 -15.10
N ASN A 298 -11.68 -16.72 -15.25
CA ASN A 298 -10.82 -17.23 -14.21
C ASN A 298 -10.80 -16.26 -13.02
N THR A 299 -11.35 -16.68 -11.88
CA THR A 299 -11.45 -15.88 -10.67
C THR A 299 -10.11 -15.74 -9.94
N ASP A 300 -9.12 -16.60 -10.21
CA ASP A 300 -7.81 -16.54 -9.56
C ASP A 300 -7.07 -15.25 -9.92
N ILE A 301 -7.26 -14.72 -11.15
CA ILE A 301 -6.63 -13.49 -11.60
C ILE A 301 -7.22 -12.21 -10.98
N VAL A 302 -8.31 -12.33 -10.23
CA VAL A 302 -8.97 -11.26 -9.46
C VAL A 302 -9.29 -11.70 -8.03
N SER A 303 -8.57 -12.70 -7.50
CA SER A 303 -8.71 -13.13 -6.11
C SER A 303 -8.56 -11.93 -5.17
N ARG A 304 -9.48 -11.75 -4.19
CA ARG A 304 -9.57 -10.57 -3.32
C ARG A 304 -9.54 -9.26 -4.13
N GLY A 305 -10.48 -9.12 -5.09
CA GLY A 305 -10.48 -8.08 -6.11
C GLY A 305 -10.32 -6.65 -5.59
N PHE A 306 -10.86 -6.33 -4.43
CA PHE A 306 -10.72 -5.02 -3.80
C PHE A 306 -9.25 -4.70 -3.41
N TYR A 307 -8.40 -5.72 -3.21
CA TYR A 307 -7.03 -5.55 -2.76
C TYR A 307 -6.02 -5.60 -3.92
N TYR A 308 -6.28 -6.44 -4.94
CA TYR A 308 -5.42 -6.60 -6.11
C TYR A 308 -6.05 -6.01 -7.38
N THR A 309 -6.13 -6.75 -8.46
CA THR A 309 -6.80 -6.43 -9.74
C THR A 309 -6.05 -5.40 -10.58
N ARG A 310 -4.86 -5.78 -11.04
CA ARG A 310 -4.11 -5.03 -12.04
C ARG A 310 -3.75 -5.92 -13.23
N VAL A 311 -3.67 -5.34 -14.42
CA VAL A 311 -3.19 -6.00 -15.63
C VAL A 311 -2.01 -5.22 -16.22
N ARG A 312 -1.05 -5.93 -16.79
CA ARG A 312 0.04 -5.34 -17.59
C ARG A 312 0.09 -6.03 -18.93
N VAL A 313 0.51 -5.31 -19.96
CA VAL A 313 0.64 -5.82 -21.32
C VAL A 313 2.10 -5.69 -21.74
N ASP A 314 2.64 -6.73 -22.36
CA ASP A 314 3.97 -6.69 -22.95
C ASP A 314 4.03 -5.57 -24.00
N PRO A 315 4.99 -4.63 -23.90
CA PRO A 315 5.09 -3.51 -24.82
C PRO A 315 5.33 -3.90 -26.28
N THR A 316 5.73 -5.15 -26.53
CA THR A 316 6.06 -5.66 -27.87
C THR A 316 5.03 -6.66 -28.43
N ASN A 317 4.09 -7.14 -27.59
CA ASN A 317 3.11 -8.16 -27.98
C ASN A 317 1.77 -7.97 -27.23
N GLU A 318 0.77 -7.49 -27.94
CA GLU A 318 -0.58 -7.25 -27.40
C GLU A 318 -1.31 -8.50 -26.86
N ASN A 319 -0.82 -9.70 -27.19
CA ASN A 319 -1.39 -10.96 -26.70
C ASN A 319 -0.65 -11.52 -25.47
N HIS A 320 0.50 -10.94 -25.11
CA HIS A 320 1.24 -11.30 -23.92
C HIS A 320 0.88 -10.35 -22.78
N ILE A 321 0.16 -10.87 -21.77
CA ILE A 321 -0.34 -10.08 -20.65
C ILE A 321 0.00 -10.73 -19.32
N PHE A 322 -0.02 -9.90 -18.27
CA PHE A 322 0.23 -10.31 -16.89
C PHE A 322 -0.94 -9.86 -16.02
N ALA A 323 -1.47 -10.77 -15.23
CA ALA A 323 -2.44 -10.47 -14.20
C ALA A 323 -1.73 -10.43 -12.83
N VAL A 324 -1.82 -9.26 -12.18
CA VAL A 324 -1.21 -8.97 -10.89
C VAL A 324 -2.30 -9.12 -9.83
N ALA A 325 -2.22 -10.22 -9.09
CA ALA A 325 -3.21 -10.63 -8.09
C ALA A 325 -2.49 -11.23 -6.86
N SER A 326 -3.15 -12.05 -6.05
CA SER A 326 -2.45 -12.77 -4.97
C SER A 326 -1.32 -13.66 -5.53
N THR A 327 -1.49 -14.15 -6.75
CA THR A 327 -0.48 -14.85 -7.54
C THR A 327 -0.20 -14.03 -8.79
N LEU A 328 1.05 -14.01 -9.24
CA LEU A 328 1.42 -13.38 -10.52
C LEU A 328 1.23 -14.37 -11.65
N TYR A 329 0.36 -14.02 -12.59
CA TYR A 329 0.01 -14.85 -13.74
C TYR A 329 0.47 -14.22 -15.05
N THR A 330 0.80 -15.05 -16.02
CA THR A 330 1.02 -14.63 -17.43
C THR A 330 0.12 -15.41 -18.38
N SER A 331 -0.24 -14.76 -19.48
CA SER A 331 -0.94 -15.33 -20.65
C SER A 331 -0.25 -14.87 -21.92
N VAL A 332 -0.09 -15.77 -22.88
CA VAL A 332 0.49 -15.47 -24.21
C VAL A 332 -0.53 -15.59 -25.34
N ASP A 333 -1.78 -15.80 -25.01
CA ASP A 333 -2.90 -16.02 -25.95
C ASP A 333 -4.03 -14.98 -25.82
N GLY A 334 -3.69 -13.79 -25.31
CA GLY A 334 -4.63 -12.69 -25.14
C GLY A 334 -5.60 -12.87 -23.98
N GLY A 335 -5.18 -13.59 -22.94
CA GLY A 335 -5.94 -13.75 -21.71
C GLY A 335 -6.90 -14.95 -21.69
N ARG A 336 -6.79 -15.89 -22.64
CA ARG A 336 -7.63 -17.09 -22.67
C ARG A 336 -7.16 -18.13 -21.66
N THR A 337 -5.85 -18.31 -21.55
CA THR A 337 -5.23 -19.22 -20.58
C THR A 337 -4.16 -18.50 -19.77
N PHE A 338 -3.98 -18.93 -18.52
CA PHE A 338 -3.02 -18.34 -17.60
C PHE A 338 -2.15 -19.41 -16.96
N ARG A 339 -0.86 -19.09 -16.77
CA ARG A 339 0.04 -19.86 -15.91
C ARG A 339 0.64 -18.96 -14.84
N SER A 340 0.90 -19.50 -13.66
CA SER A 340 1.61 -18.78 -12.60
C SER A 340 3.08 -18.61 -12.98
N ILE A 341 3.62 -17.43 -12.67
CA ILE A 341 5.04 -17.09 -12.76
C ILE A 341 5.57 -16.55 -11.42
N THR A 342 4.89 -16.82 -10.32
CA THR A 342 5.27 -16.36 -8.97
C THR A 342 6.67 -16.85 -8.55
N GLY A 343 7.08 -18.04 -8.98
CA GLY A 343 8.37 -18.60 -8.58
C GLY A 343 8.44 -18.84 -7.06
N ARG A 344 9.56 -18.41 -6.45
CA ARG A 344 9.81 -18.49 -5.00
C ARG A 344 9.71 -17.15 -4.29
N THR A 345 9.05 -16.15 -4.91
CA THR A 345 8.81 -14.85 -4.28
C THR A 345 7.61 -14.94 -3.33
N HIS A 346 7.41 -13.91 -2.52
CA HIS A 346 6.19 -13.78 -1.73
C HIS A 346 4.97 -13.69 -2.66
N ILE A 347 3.82 -14.09 -2.20
CA ILE A 347 2.53 -13.86 -2.87
C ILE A 347 2.05 -12.42 -2.65
N ASP A 348 0.84 -12.09 -3.13
CA ASP A 348 0.16 -10.82 -2.89
C ASP A 348 0.82 -9.64 -3.62
N TYR A 349 0.71 -9.68 -4.98
CA TYR A 349 1.35 -8.73 -5.86
C TYR A 349 0.50 -7.47 -6.07
N HIS A 350 1.17 -6.31 -6.02
CA HIS A 350 0.55 -5.01 -6.25
C HIS A 350 1.16 -4.26 -7.43
N ALA A 351 2.41 -4.52 -7.74
CA ALA A 351 3.14 -3.85 -8.79
C ALA A 351 3.85 -4.84 -9.72
N LEU A 352 3.89 -4.48 -11.00
CA LEU A 352 4.72 -5.13 -12.00
C LEU A 352 5.14 -4.08 -13.02
N TRP A 353 6.44 -3.82 -13.10
CA TRP A 353 7.03 -2.98 -14.12
C TRP A 353 7.76 -3.85 -15.15
N LEU A 354 7.48 -3.62 -16.43
CA LEU A 354 8.17 -4.23 -17.57
C LEU A 354 9.03 -3.17 -18.25
N ASP A 355 10.31 -3.45 -18.47
CA ASP A 355 11.14 -2.54 -19.25
C ASP A 355 10.66 -2.45 -20.70
N PRO A 356 10.19 -1.28 -21.17
CA PRO A 356 9.70 -1.14 -22.53
C PRO A 356 10.75 -1.44 -23.62
N LYS A 357 12.04 -1.37 -23.28
CA LYS A 357 13.15 -1.67 -24.20
C LYS A 357 13.69 -3.10 -24.09
N ASN A 358 13.35 -3.80 -22.98
CA ASN A 358 13.70 -5.19 -22.76
C ASN A 358 12.63 -5.88 -21.89
N PRO A 359 11.50 -6.32 -22.43
CA PRO A 359 10.38 -6.87 -21.65
C PRO A 359 10.72 -8.14 -20.85
N LYS A 360 11.87 -8.77 -21.10
CA LYS A 360 12.36 -9.86 -20.26
C LYS A 360 12.84 -9.40 -18.91
N ARG A 361 13.23 -8.12 -18.78
CA ARG A 361 13.55 -7.51 -17.50
C ARG A 361 12.29 -6.92 -16.89
N MET A 362 11.90 -7.46 -15.75
CA MET A 362 10.74 -7.00 -14.99
C MET A 362 11.10 -6.87 -13.52
N TRP A 363 10.42 -5.95 -12.85
CA TRP A 363 10.41 -5.83 -11.40
C TRP A 363 9.00 -6.02 -10.89
N ASN A 364 8.83 -6.82 -9.85
CA ASN A 364 7.57 -6.94 -9.16
C ASN A 364 7.63 -6.36 -7.74
N GLY A 365 6.49 -5.90 -7.24
CA GLY A 365 6.28 -5.51 -5.85
C GLY A 365 5.15 -6.30 -5.24
N GLN A 366 5.37 -6.83 -4.03
CA GLN A 366 4.42 -7.67 -3.31
C GLN A 366 4.46 -7.39 -1.79
N ASP A 367 3.65 -8.09 -0.99
CA ASP A 367 3.59 -7.84 0.45
C ASP A 367 4.88 -8.23 1.21
N GLY A 368 5.75 -9.03 0.59
CA GLY A 368 7.06 -9.42 1.13
C GLY A 368 8.25 -8.63 0.60
N GLY A 369 8.02 -7.58 -0.24
CA GLY A 369 9.09 -6.75 -0.80
C GLY A 369 9.08 -6.69 -2.32
N ILE A 370 10.26 -6.83 -2.95
CA ILE A 370 10.44 -6.76 -4.39
C ILE A 370 11.26 -7.93 -4.91
N ALA A 371 11.06 -8.23 -6.19
CA ALA A 371 11.93 -9.16 -6.92
C ALA A 371 12.16 -8.69 -8.36
N VAL A 372 13.24 -9.15 -8.97
CA VAL A 372 13.62 -8.86 -10.35
C VAL A 372 13.75 -10.15 -11.16
N THR A 373 13.40 -10.07 -12.43
CA THR A 373 13.66 -11.12 -13.42
C THR A 373 14.37 -10.53 -14.64
N TYR A 374 15.16 -11.35 -15.32
CA TYR A 374 15.84 -11.02 -16.57
C TYR A 374 15.49 -11.99 -17.71
N ASP A 375 14.61 -12.95 -17.45
CA ASP A 375 14.20 -14.03 -18.36
C ASP A 375 12.70 -14.05 -18.68
N GLY A 376 11.98 -12.97 -18.36
CA GLY A 376 10.54 -12.85 -18.63
C GLY A 376 9.66 -13.55 -17.59
N GLY A 377 10.18 -13.73 -16.37
CA GLY A 377 9.45 -14.31 -15.25
C GLY A 377 9.57 -15.83 -15.13
N GLU A 378 10.49 -16.46 -15.88
CA GLU A 378 10.79 -17.89 -15.68
C GLU A 378 11.52 -18.11 -14.34
N SER A 379 12.36 -17.15 -13.93
CA SER A 379 12.96 -17.10 -12.59
C SER A 379 12.93 -15.69 -12.02
N TRP A 380 12.95 -15.60 -10.68
CA TRP A 380 12.93 -14.35 -9.95
C TRP A 380 14.01 -14.33 -8.87
N GLU A 381 14.70 -13.19 -8.78
CA GLU A 381 15.64 -12.89 -7.70
C GLU A 381 14.98 -11.95 -6.69
N ALA A 382 14.73 -12.45 -5.48
CA ALA A 382 14.19 -11.63 -4.40
C ALA A 382 15.27 -10.72 -3.82
N VAL A 383 14.89 -9.48 -3.49
CA VAL A 383 15.79 -8.44 -2.96
C VAL A 383 15.66 -8.36 -1.44
N TYR A 384 16.73 -8.67 -0.70
CA TYR A 384 16.76 -8.75 0.76
C TYR A 384 17.66 -7.68 1.40
N ASN A 385 17.73 -6.48 0.81
CA ASN A 385 18.60 -5.40 1.28
C ASN A 385 17.91 -4.04 1.39
N ILE A 386 16.57 -4.03 1.43
CA ILE A 386 15.76 -2.84 1.73
C ILE A 386 15.05 -3.08 3.07
N PRO A 387 15.32 -2.28 4.12
CA PRO A 387 14.67 -2.45 5.42
C PRO A 387 13.27 -1.80 5.42
N LEU A 388 12.30 -2.48 4.82
CA LEU A 388 10.91 -2.03 4.64
C LEU A 388 9.90 -2.83 5.46
N GLY A 389 10.34 -3.63 6.43
CA GLY A 389 9.43 -4.45 7.24
C GLY A 389 8.34 -3.62 7.91
N GLN A 390 7.07 -4.01 7.69
CA GLN A 390 5.89 -3.33 8.23
C GLN A 390 5.50 -3.95 9.58
N PHE A 391 6.03 -3.42 10.68
CA PHE A 391 5.70 -3.88 12.01
C PHE A 391 4.30 -3.41 12.44
N TYR A 392 3.49 -4.33 12.98
CA TYR A 392 2.24 -4.01 13.67
C TYR A 392 2.48 -3.62 15.12
N GLN A 393 3.35 -4.37 15.83
CA GLN A 393 3.69 -4.14 17.23
C GLN A 393 5.19 -4.33 17.42
N VAL A 394 5.79 -3.56 18.34
CA VAL A 394 7.20 -3.65 18.68
C VAL A 394 7.34 -3.68 20.20
N HIS A 395 8.13 -4.62 20.71
CA HIS A 395 8.48 -4.77 22.11
C HIS A 395 9.99 -4.86 22.28
N ALA A 396 10.46 -4.62 23.51
CA ALA A 396 11.84 -4.81 23.89
C ALA A 396 11.92 -5.73 25.10
N ASP A 397 12.94 -6.58 25.14
CA ASP A 397 13.25 -7.38 26.34
C ASP A 397 14.14 -6.61 27.34
N ASN A 398 14.42 -7.22 28.48
CA ASN A 398 15.21 -6.63 29.56
C ASN A 398 16.66 -7.14 29.59
N ARG A 399 17.20 -7.70 28.51
CA ARG A 399 18.59 -8.19 28.46
C ARG A 399 19.59 -7.06 28.65
N LEU A 400 20.69 -7.37 29.30
CA LEU A 400 21.80 -6.45 29.51
C LEU A 400 23.08 -7.02 28.92
N PRO A 401 24.00 -6.20 28.39
CA PRO A 401 23.96 -4.75 28.26
C PRO A 401 23.12 -4.25 27.08
N PHE A 402 22.72 -5.12 26.15
CA PHE A 402 21.89 -4.79 24.99
C PHE A 402 20.61 -5.63 25.02
N TYR A 403 19.48 -4.94 25.00
CA TYR A 403 18.19 -5.57 24.87
C TYR A 403 17.94 -6.03 23.43
N ASN A 404 17.07 -7.00 23.25
CA ASN A 404 16.51 -7.35 21.94
C ASN A 404 15.25 -6.56 21.67
N VAL A 405 15.03 -6.25 20.40
CA VAL A 405 13.77 -5.76 19.87
C VAL A 405 13.04 -6.92 19.22
N MET A 406 11.75 -7.01 19.42
CA MET A 406 10.92 -8.05 18.83
C MET A 406 9.61 -7.47 18.36
N GLY A 407 9.01 -8.10 17.35
CA GLY A 407 7.72 -7.67 16.83
C GLY A 407 7.23 -8.55 15.69
N GLY A 408 5.96 -8.41 15.40
CA GLY A 408 5.31 -9.05 14.28
C GLY A 408 5.15 -8.11 13.11
N LEU A 409 5.39 -8.63 11.91
CA LEU A 409 5.29 -7.92 10.65
C LEU A 409 4.08 -8.38 9.86
N GLN A 410 3.44 -7.46 9.18
CA GLN A 410 2.40 -7.82 8.22
C GLN A 410 2.98 -8.75 7.16
N ASP A 411 2.34 -9.89 6.95
CA ASP A 411 2.63 -10.93 5.96
C ASP A 411 4.03 -11.60 6.09
N ASN A 412 4.88 -11.14 7.01
CA ASN A 412 6.30 -11.51 7.05
C ASN A 412 6.75 -12.09 8.40
N GLY A 413 5.83 -12.63 9.19
CA GLY A 413 6.14 -13.35 10.42
C GLY A 413 6.48 -12.49 11.62
N SER A 414 6.92 -13.12 12.67
CA SER A 414 7.35 -12.51 13.93
C SER A 414 8.84 -12.70 14.13
N TRP A 415 9.55 -11.65 14.51
CA TRP A 415 11.00 -11.62 14.55
C TRP A 415 11.54 -11.04 15.85
N THR A 416 12.78 -11.43 16.18
CA THR A 416 13.57 -10.86 17.27
C THR A 416 15.00 -10.61 16.82
N GLY A 417 15.58 -9.50 17.25
CA GLY A 417 16.95 -9.14 16.93
C GLY A 417 17.54 -8.15 17.96
N PRO A 418 18.88 -8.01 18.02
CA PRO A 418 19.52 -7.14 19.00
C PRO A 418 19.33 -5.67 18.68
N SER A 419 19.18 -4.83 19.71
CA SER A 419 19.15 -3.37 19.55
C SER A 419 20.51 -2.80 19.11
N ARG A 420 21.61 -3.51 19.39
CA ARG A 420 22.98 -3.12 19.03
C ARG A 420 23.83 -4.35 18.75
N SER A 421 24.87 -4.17 17.94
CA SER A 421 25.94 -5.13 17.69
C SER A 421 27.29 -4.53 18.03
N ARG A 422 28.27 -5.35 18.34
CA ARG A 422 29.69 -4.96 18.46
C ARG A 422 30.43 -5.02 17.14
N GLU A 423 29.79 -5.59 16.11
CA GLU A 423 30.36 -5.66 14.78
C GLU A 423 30.44 -4.25 14.13
N PRO A 424 31.53 -3.93 13.41
CA PRO A 424 31.70 -2.64 12.74
C PRO A 424 30.56 -2.35 11.72
N ALA A 425 29.98 -3.38 11.12
CA ALA A 425 28.86 -3.25 10.20
C ALA A 425 27.51 -2.95 10.88
N GLY A 426 27.46 -3.01 12.23
CA GLY A 426 26.24 -2.81 13.00
C GLY A 426 25.40 -4.09 13.11
N VAL A 427 24.09 -3.93 13.24
CA VAL A 427 23.13 -5.07 13.25
C VAL A 427 22.89 -5.50 11.81
N MET A 428 23.10 -6.80 11.55
CA MET A 428 22.96 -7.41 10.22
C MET A 428 21.72 -8.29 10.12
N ASN A 429 21.36 -8.70 8.92
CA ASN A 429 20.21 -9.59 8.69
C ASN A 429 20.32 -10.91 9.47
N GLU A 430 21.52 -11.47 9.60
CA GLU A 430 21.78 -12.71 10.31
C GLU A 430 21.60 -12.62 11.85
N ASP A 431 21.59 -11.41 12.39
CA ASP A 431 21.31 -11.16 13.81
C ASP A 431 19.82 -11.30 14.13
N TRP A 432 18.96 -11.20 13.09
CA TRP A 432 17.52 -11.33 13.22
C TRP A 432 17.08 -12.78 13.06
N ARG A 433 16.22 -13.23 13.95
CA ARG A 433 15.70 -14.59 13.96
C ARG A 433 14.18 -14.60 13.93
N MET A 434 13.60 -15.44 13.08
CA MET A 434 12.17 -15.66 13.04
C MET A 434 11.71 -16.42 14.28
N VAL A 435 10.71 -15.88 14.96
CA VAL A 435 10.06 -16.50 16.12
C VAL A 435 8.89 -17.38 15.67
N SER A 436 8.05 -16.88 14.75
CA SER A 436 6.92 -17.63 14.18
C SER A 436 6.56 -17.06 12.81
N PHE A 437 5.74 -17.79 12.07
CA PHE A 437 5.24 -17.40 10.75
C PHE A 437 3.80 -16.87 10.81
N GLY A 438 3.33 -16.21 9.74
CA GLY A 438 2.01 -15.61 9.55
C GLY A 438 2.08 -14.08 9.50
N ASP A 439 0.93 -13.39 9.47
CA ASP A 439 0.90 -11.97 9.85
C ASP A 439 1.21 -11.88 11.33
N GLY A 440 2.43 -11.45 11.66
CA GLY A 440 2.85 -11.35 13.06
C GLY A 440 2.31 -10.07 13.70
N PHE A 441 1.94 -10.16 14.97
CA PHE A 441 1.45 -9.01 15.74
C PHE A 441 2.23 -8.85 17.04
N TYR A 442 1.69 -9.30 18.14
CA TYR A 442 2.39 -9.26 19.41
C TYR A 442 3.47 -10.35 19.48
N VAL A 443 4.65 -9.96 19.90
CA VAL A 443 5.73 -10.86 20.27
C VAL A 443 6.25 -10.42 21.63
N ILE A 444 6.18 -11.29 22.62
CA ILE A 444 6.66 -11.04 23.98
C ILE A 444 7.58 -12.18 24.40
N ASN A 445 8.59 -11.89 25.20
CA ASN A 445 9.50 -12.90 25.72
C ASN A 445 9.20 -13.24 27.18
N ASN A 446 9.50 -14.48 27.57
CA ASN A 446 9.38 -14.92 28.95
C ASN A 446 10.40 -14.19 29.84
N PRO A 447 9.97 -13.46 30.90
CA PRO A 447 10.89 -12.73 31.76
C PRO A 447 11.87 -13.62 32.53
N ASP A 448 11.54 -14.89 32.77
CA ASP A 448 12.38 -15.86 33.48
C ASP A 448 13.26 -16.69 32.54
N ASN A 449 12.94 -16.76 31.24
CA ASN A 449 13.73 -17.42 30.21
C ASN A 449 13.72 -16.59 28.91
N PRO A 450 14.78 -15.82 28.66
CA PRO A 450 14.80 -14.89 27.52
C PRO A 450 14.82 -15.56 26.14
N ASP A 451 14.99 -16.90 26.04
CA ASP A 451 14.91 -17.64 24.78
C ASP A 451 13.52 -18.15 24.48
N GLN A 452 12.56 -17.98 25.40
CA GLN A 452 11.17 -18.35 25.20
C GLN A 452 10.33 -17.14 24.81
N TYR A 453 9.51 -17.32 23.78
CA TYR A 453 8.66 -16.29 23.20
C TYR A 453 7.22 -16.78 23.11
N LEU A 454 6.29 -15.86 23.28
CA LEU A 454 4.89 -16.02 22.94
C LEU A 454 4.59 -15.02 21.82
N SER A 455 4.14 -15.52 20.69
CA SER A 455 3.81 -14.71 19.52
C SER A 455 2.37 -14.95 19.07
N GLU A 456 1.78 -13.95 18.47
CA GLU A 456 0.44 -14.00 17.91
C GLU A 456 0.48 -13.77 16.41
N SER A 457 -0.33 -14.53 15.68
CA SER A 457 -0.71 -14.25 14.30
C SER A 457 -2.23 -14.15 14.17
N GLN A 458 -2.72 -13.87 12.95
CA GLN A 458 -4.11 -13.54 12.65
C GLN A 458 -5.13 -14.25 13.54
N GLY A 459 -5.98 -13.46 14.25
CA GLY A 459 -7.09 -13.99 15.02
C GLY A 459 -6.68 -14.81 16.23
N ALA A 460 -5.64 -14.38 16.92
CA ALA A 460 -5.09 -15.00 18.12
C ALA A 460 -4.58 -16.43 17.91
N ASN A 461 -3.97 -16.71 16.74
CA ASN A 461 -3.15 -17.92 16.62
C ASN A 461 -1.88 -17.74 17.43
N MET A 462 -1.86 -18.34 18.61
CA MET A 462 -0.79 -18.22 19.60
C MET A 462 0.25 -19.30 19.43
N VAL A 463 1.52 -18.91 19.30
CA VAL A 463 2.65 -19.81 19.20
C VAL A 463 3.61 -19.56 20.37
N TRP A 464 3.85 -20.58 21.20
CA TRP A 464 4.96 -20.60 22.13
C TRP A 464 6.19 -21.16 21.42
N THR A 465 7.32 -20.46 21.51
CA THR A 465 8.58 -20.83 20.84
C THR A 465 9.74 -20.80 21.83
N ASP A 466 10.55 -21.85 21.86
CA ASP A 466 11.85 -21.86 22.51
C ASP A 466 12.96 -21.78 21.45
N MET A 467 13.64 -20.64 21.40
CA MET A 467 14.67 -20.37 20.39
C MET A 467 15.97 -21.16 20.62
N SER A 468 16.20 -21.70 21.83
CA SER A 468 17.38 -22.50 22.15
C SER A 468 17.26 -23.92 21.60
N THR A 469 16.05 -24.49 21.65
CA THR A 469 15.73 -25.85 21.14
C THR A 469 15.09 -25.84 19.76
N ARG A 470 14.56 -24.66 19.32
CA ARG A 470 13.69 -24.48 18.13
C ARG A 470 12.35 -25.21 18.24
N GLU A 471 11.92 -25.53 19.45
CA GLU A 471 10.60 -26.08 19.69
C GLU A 471 9.53 -25.02 19.51
N GLN A 472 8.42 -25.38 18.84
CA GLN A 472 7.23 -24.54 18.68
C GLN A 472 5.99 -25.35 19.06
N GLN A 473 5.07 -24.70 19.77
CA GLN A 473 3.79 -25.28 20.16
C GLN A 473 2.67 -24.26 19.89
N LEU A 474 1.56 -24.74 19.27
CA LEU A 474 0.34 -23.98 19.21
C LEU A 474 -0.31 -23.99 20.60
N VAL A 475 -0.54 -22.81 21.15
CA VAL A 475 -1.05 -22.64 22.51
C VAL A 475 -2.30 -21.74 22.54
N ASN A 476 -3.17 -21.92 21.57
CA ASN A 476 -4.40 -21.15 21.45
C ASN A 476 -5.32 -21.39 22.65
N PRO A 477 -6.05 -20.36 23.14
CA PRO A 477 -7.07 -20.54 24.18
C PRO A 477 -8.27 -21.37 23.70
N TRP A 478 -8.40 -21.53 22.39
CA TRP A 478 -9.46 -22.27 21.74
C TRP A 478 -8.90 -23.08 20.55
N GLY A 479 -9.23 -24.37 20.51
CA GLY A 479 -8.63 -25.31 19.54
C GLY A 479 -9.10 -25.18 18.09
N ARG A 480 -9.91 -24.18 17.77
CA ARG A 480 -10.28 -23.82 16.39
C ARG A 480 -9.68 -22.46 16.07
N GLY A 481 -8.96 -22.36 14.95
CA GLY A 481 -8.55 -21.08 14.41
C GLY A 481 -9.77 -20.17 14.19
N SER A 482 -9.64 -18.89 14.44
CA SER A 482 -10.63 -17.89 14.07
C SER A 482 -10.44 -17.50 12.61
N GLY A 483 -11.55 -17.32 11.86
CA GLY A 483 -11.53 -16.90 10.45
C GLY A 483 -12.28 -17.85 9.51
N GLY A 484 -12.53 -17.38 8.29
CA GLY A 484 -13.16 -18.16 7.22
C GLY A 484 -14.68 -18.22 7.26
N GLY A 485 -15.33 -17.51 8.17
CA GLY A 485 -16.79 -17.38 8.24
C GLY A 485 -17.20 -16.12 8.98
N PRO A 486 -18.50 -15.78 9.03
CA PRO A 486 -18.97 -14.61 9.74
C PRO A 486 -18.70 -14.69 11.25
N ALA A 487 -18.56 -13.55 11.89
CA ALA A 487 -18.31 -13.47 13.34
C ALA A 487 -19.43 -14.07 14.19
N THR A 488 -20.67 -14.09 13.69
CA THR A 488 -21.84 -14.72 14.34
C THR A 488 -21.67 -16.22 14.61
N GLY A 489 -20.88 -16.93 13.80
CA GLY A 489 -20.64 -18.37 13.95
C GLY A 489 -19.56 -18.72 14.95
N GLN A 490 -18.87 -17.73 15.54
CA GLN A 490 -17.71 -17.95 16.39
C GLN A 490 -18.10 -17.92 17.88
N LYS A 491 -17.71 -18.96 18.61
CA LYS A 491 -17.83 -18.99 20.07
C LYS A 491 -16.98 -17.90 20.70
N TYR A 492 -15.72 -17.77 20.23
CA TYR A 492 -14.82 -16.71 20.60
C TYR A 492 -14.44 -15.92 19.35
N ARG A 493 -14.54 -14.62 19.43
CA ARG A 493 -14.18 -13.71 18.36
C ARG A 493 -12.86 -13.05 18.72
N PHE A 494 -11.85 -13.29 17.89
CA PHE A 494 -10.56 -12.63 17.99
C PHE A 494 -10.38 -11.73 16.77
N ASN A 495 -9.97 -10.50 17.00
CA ASN A 495 -9.64 -9.59 15.91
C ASN A 495 -8.37 -10.03 15.19
N TRP A 496 -8.09 -9.39 14.07
CA TRP A 496 -6.85 -9.56 13.32
C TRP A 496 -5.63 -9.45 14.23
N ASN A 497 -5.59 -8.42 15.06
CA ASN A 497 -4.58 -8.13 16.05
C ASN A 497 -5.23 -8.16 17.44
N SER A 498 -5.04 -9.25 18.16
CA SER A 498 -5.64 -9.46 19.48
C SER A 498 -4.68 -9.07 20.60
N PRO A 499 -5.09 -8.24 21.58
CA PRO A 499 -4.16 -7.70 22.57
C PRO A 499 -3.68 -8.75 23.54
N ILE A 500 -2.35 -8.77 23.77
CA ILE A 500 -1.66 -9.58 24.77
C ILE A 500 -0.94 -8.64 25.72
N VAL A 501 -1.13 -8.82 27.04
CA VAL A 501 -0.41 -8.05 28.04
C VAL A 501 0.09 -8.92 29.17
N PHE A 502 1.23 -8.54 29.77
CA PHE A 502 1.72 -9.14 31.00
C PHE A 502 0.98 -8.60 32.21
N SER A 503 0.85 -9.44 33.24
CA SER A 503 0.48 -8.99 34.58
C SER A 503 1.60 -8.08 35.14
N PRO A 504 1.27 -6.93 35.75
CA PRO A 504 2.26 -6.13 36.44
C PRO A 504 2.69 -6.77 37.79
N HIS A 505 2.02 -7.83 38.24
CA HIS A 505 2.22 -8.44 39.57
C HIS A 505 2.86 -9.83 39.50
N GLU A 506 2.61 -10.58 38.41
CA GLU A 506 3.11 -11.95 38.24
C GLU A 506 3.81 -12.11 36.91
N LYS A 507 5.12 -12.41 36.91
CA LYS A 507 6.01 -12.35 35.75
C LYS A 507 5.58 -13.20 34.55
N THR A 508 5.05 -14.40 34.79
CA THR A 508 4.66 -15.35 33.72
C THR A 508 3.18 -15.30 33.41
N MET A 509 2.43 -14.46 34.13
CA MET A 509 1.01 -14.32 33.89
C MET A 509 0.76 -13.38 32.74
N VAL A 510 0.02 -13.85 31.75
CA VAL A 510 -0.38 -13.08 30.56
C VAL A 510 -1.90 -13.10 30.39
N TYR A 511 -2.40 -12.03 29.80
CA TYR A 511 -3.79 -11.88 29.42
C TYR A 511 -3.89 -11.75 27.91
N LEU A 512 -4.93 -12.36 27.34
CA LEU A 512 -5.28 -12.27 25.92
C LEU A 512 -6.77 -11.95 25.84
N ALA A 513 -7.17 -11.08 24.91
CA ALA A 513 -8.56 -10.76 24.70
C ALA A 513 -9.07 -11.01 23.29
N GLY A 514 -10.27 -11.58 23.24
CA GLY A 514 -11.16 -11.62 22.10
C GLY A 514 -12.44 -10.86 22.42
N ASN A 515 -13.62 -11.49 22.31
CA ASN A 515 -14.86 -10.97 22.91
C ASN A 515 -14.90 -11.16 24.44
N VAL A 516 -14.07 -12.04 24.96
CA VAL A 516 -13.85 -12.31 26.38
C VAL A 516 -12.38 -12.16 26.74
N VAL A 517 -12.04 -12.10 28.02
CA VAL A 517 -10.66 -12.07 28.51
C VAL A 517 -10.25 -13.47 28.97
N PHE A 518 -9.08 -13.89 28.53
CA PHE A 518 -8.38 -15.09 28.97
C PHE A 518 -7.17 -14.73 29.83
N ARG A 519 -6.85 -15.59 30.77
CA ARG A 519 -5.67 -15.51 31.64
C ARG A 519 -4.85 -16.79 31.50
N SER A 520 -3.55 -16.67 31.41
CA SER A 520 -2.60 -17.77 31.48
C SER A 520 -1.59 -17.52 32.59
N PRO A 521 -1.42 -18.43 33.57
CA PRO A 521 -0.43 -18.30 34.64
C PRO A 521 0.97 -18.79 34.23
N ASP A 522 1.09 -19.48 33.11
CA ASP A 522 2.25 -20.26 32.68
C ASP A 522 2.79 -19.86 31.29
N PHE A 523 2.74 -18.55 31.03
CA PHE A 523 3.25 -17.95 29.80
C PHE A 523 2.60 -18.51 28.52
N GLY A 524 1.27 -18.63 28.52
CA GLY A 524 0.49 -19.02 27.36
C GLY A 524 0.30 -20.51 27.16
N LYS A 525 0.85 -21.38 28.01
CA LYS A 525 0.70 -22.84 27.87
C LYS A 525 -0.70 -23.34 28.20
N THR A 526 -1.34 -22.73 29.20
CA THR A 526 -2.73 -23.02 29.55
C THR A 526 -3.54 -21.72 29.69
N TRP A 527 -4.83 -21.78 29.37
CA TRP A 527 -5.71 -20.60 29.36
C TRP A 527 -6.98 -20.84 30.15
N GLN A 528 -7.40 -19.82 30.88
CA GLN A 528 -8.66 -19.77 31.61
C GLN A 528 -9.44 -18.55 31.18
N GLN A 529 -10.69 -18.70 30.72
CA GLN A 529 -11.60 -17.58 30.55
C GLN A 529 -11.95 -16.99 31.93
N ILE A 530 -11.79 -15.67 32.06
CA ILE A 530 -12.03 -14.95 33.33
C ILE A 530 -13.11 -13.88 33.24
N SER A 531 -13.72 -13.68 32.06
CA SER A 531 -14.80 -12.72 31.88
C SER A 531 -15.98 -13.30 31.09
N PRO A 532 -17.18 -12.74 31.20
CA PRO A 532 -18.24 -12.90 30.20
C PRO A 532 -17.83 -12.18 28.90
N ASP A 533 -18.71 -12.19 27.88
CA ASP A 533 -18.58 -11.34 26.70
C ASP A 533 -18.67 -9.86 27.14
N LEU A 534 -17.62 -9.09 26.88
CA LEU A 534 -17.49 -7.69 27.26
C LEU A 534 -17.79 -6.72 26.11
N THR A 535 -18.26 -7.22 25.00
CA THR A 535 -18.50 -6.43 23.78
C THR A 535 -19.96 -6.05 23.62
N THR A 536 -20.26 -5.17 22.68
CA THR A 536 -21.65 -4.79 22.36
C THR A 536 -22.45 -5.94 21.75
N ASN A 537 -21.77 -6.93 21.16
CA ASN A 537 -22.35 -8.12 20.53
C ASN A 537 -23.50 -7.78 19.57
N ASP A 538 -23.35 -6.69 18.78
CA ASP A 538 -24.36 -6.19 17.84
C ASP A 538 -24.53 -7.17 16.66
N PRO A 539 -25.70 -7.83 16.52
CA PRO A 539 -25.89 -8.87 15.50
C PRO A 539 -25.70 -8.38 14.06
N GLU A 540 -25.98 -7.09 13.80
CA GLU A 540 -25.85 -6.53 12.45
C GLU A 540 -24.39 -6.35 12.04
N LYS A 541 -23.49 -6.18 13.00
CA LYS A 541 -22.05 -6.02 12.75
C LYS A 541 -21.27 -7.33 12.82
N LEU A 542 -21.95 -8.44 13.09
CA LEU A 542 -21.35 -9.77 13.15
C LEU A 542 -21.65 -10.62 11.90
N LYS A 543 -22.43 -10.09 10.96
CA LYS A 543 -22.76 -10.74 9.68
C LYS A 543 -21.55 -10.86 8.76
N ASP A 544 -21.76 -11.52 7.62
CA ASP A 544 -20.76 -11.58 6.55
C ASP A 544 -20.27 -10.19 6.17
N ALA A 545 -18.96 -10.06 6.02
CA ALA A 545 -18.31 -8.84 5.54
C ALA A 545 -18.15 -8.88 4.02
N GLY A 546 -18.23 -7.70 3.37
CA GLY A 546 -18.08 -7.55 1.93
C GLY A 546 -19.39 -7.40 1.17
N GLY A 547 -19.32 -7.48 -0.15
CA GLY A 547 -20.42 -7.29 -1.10
C GLY A 547 -20.36 -5.96 -1.85
N PRO A 548 -21.17 -5.81 -2.88
CA PRO A 548 -22.17 -6.76 -3.42
C PRO A 548 -21.60 -7.87 -4.33
N ILE A 549 -20.29 -7.85 -4.64
CA ILE A 549 -19.69 -8.81 -5.58
C ILE A 549 -19.11 -10.01 -4.83
N ALA A 550 -18.15 -9.78 -3.94
CA ALA A 550 -17.47 -10.80 -3.16
C ALA A 550 -17.71 -10.62 -1.66
N ILE A 551 -17.75 -11.75 -0.94
CA ILE A 551 -17.74 -11.80 0.53
C ILE A 551 -16.30 -12.10 0.96
N GLU A 552 -15.84 -11.39 1.97
CA GLU A 552 -14.51 -11.57 2.56
C GLU A 552 -14.66 -11.59 4.09
N ASN A 553 -14.50 -12.77 4.69
CA ASN A 553 -14.56 -12.97 6.13
C ASN A 553 -13.17 -13.33 6.65
N SER A 554 -12.32 -12.35 6.83
CA SER A 554 -11.10 -12.50 7.63
C SER A 554 -11.35 -12.00 9.05
N THR A 555 -10.47 -12.33 9.99
CA THR A 555 -10.61 -11.82 11.36
C THR A 555 -10.40 -10.30 11.44
N ALA A 556 -9.92 -9.67 10.37
CA ALA A 556 -9.80 -8.21 10.25
C ALA A 556 -11.16 -7.48 10.29
N GLU A 557 -12.23 -8.14 9.85
CA GLU A 557 -13.60 -7.62 9.88
C GLU A 557 -14.37 -8.06 11.14
N TYR A 558 -13.76 -8.83 12.07
CA TYR A 558 -14.45 -9.27 13.27
C TYR A 558 -14.67 -8.09 14.22
N HIS A 559 -15.92 -7.64 14.26
CA HIS A 559 -16.43 -6.68 15.23
C HIS A 559 -16.84 -7.39 16.53
N GLY A 560 -17.08 -6.61 17.59
CA GLY A 560 -17.41 -7.17 18.90
C GLY A 560 -16.20 -7.92 19.49
N THR A 561 -15.03 -7.29 19.43
CA THR A 561 -13.76 -7.77 19.98
C THR A 561 -13.13 -6.68 20.85
N ILE A 562 -12.36 -7.09 21.84
CA ILE A 562 -11.55 -6.22 22.68
C ILE A 562 -10.25 -5.94 21.93
N ILE A 563 -9.90 -4.67 21.74
CA ILE A 563 -8.72 -4.23 20.98
C ILE A 563 -7.58 -3.70 21.86
N SER A 564 -7.85 -3.53 23.16
CA SER A 564 -6.85 -3.11 24.17
C SER A 564 -7.26 -3.61 25.54
N ILE A 565 -6.27 -4.03 26.36
CA ILE A 565 -6.41 -4.41 27.76
C ILE A 565 -5.46 -3.55 28.61
#